data_4c50a5b8c7cdd984f38c2e37ac58a313
#
_entry.id   4c50a5b8c7cdd984f38c2e37ac58a313
#
_cell.length_a   1.000
_cell.length_b   1.000
_cell.length_c   1.000
_cell.angle_alpha   90.00
_cell.angle_beta   90.00
_cell.angle_gamma   90.00
#
_symmetry.space_group_name_H-M   'P 1'
#
loop_
_entity.id
_entity.type
_entity.pdbx_description
1 polymer ?
#
loop_
_entity_poly.entity_id
_entity_poly.type
_entity_poly.pdbx_seq_one_letter_code
_entity_poly.pdbx_strand_id
1 'polypeptide(L)'
;MSPIALKIDVDTYRGTREGAMRLADLLERLDVRATFLFSLGPDHTGRAIKRAFRRGFLGKVKRTSVVQHYGVKTLMYGVLLPGPHIGRRCGEFMRGIAGRGFEVGVHTWDHVRWQDGVGQAGEPWTRRELTLARDQFTEVFGRAPQVHGAAGWQMNRYVPALQQELGFRYASDTRGTGPFLPVLDPGVGTVPQLPTTLPTLDELIGRSDLRAPDPVDHLLAVTAEQARDEVFTLHAELEGGVYLGAFERLLRAWRQRDRQLTDLAGYAARLSGNLPHCRIVSGTVAGRSGHLAVQAPARADVTH
;
A
#
# COMPACT_ATOMS: atom_id res chain seq x y z
N MET A 1 6.74 -8.37 -22.38
CA MET A 1 6.86 -7.09 -21.65
C MET A 1 6.63 -7.35 -20.17
N SER A 2 7.53 -6.86 -19.32
CA SER A 2 7.40 -7.04 -17.87
C SER A 2 6.52 -5.92 -17.30
N PRO A 3 5.37 -6.22 -16.68
CA PRO A 3 4.45 -5.22 -16.15
C PRO A 3 4.98 -4.55 -14.89
N ILE A 4 4.47 -3.33 -14.66
CA ILE A 4 4.53 -2.64 -13.38
C ILE A 4 3.09 -2.52 -12.89
N ALA A 5 2.77 -3.21 -11.81
CA ALA A 5 1.48 -3.09 -11.14
C ALA A 5 1.48 -1.87 -10.23
N LEU A 6 0.44 -1.05 -10.35
CA LEU A 6 0.26 0.17 -9.56
C LEU A 6 -0.65 -0.12 -8.37
N LYS A 7 -0.11 0.02 -7.17
CA LYS A 7 -0.81 -0.11 -5.89
C LYS A 7 -0.92 1.27 -5.24
N ILE A 8 -2.13 1.74 -5.01
CA ILE A 8 -2.42 3.04 -4.42
C ILE A 8 -2.97 2.84 -3.02
N ASP A 9 -2.18 3.15 -2.01
CA ASP A 9 -2.60 3.13 -0.63
C ASP A 9 -3.32 4.46 -0.31
N VAL A 10 -4.52 4.36 0.27
CA VAL A 10 -5.38 5.50 0.60
C VAL A 10 -5.62 5.49 2.10
N ASP A 11 -4.84 6.28 2.82
CA ASP A 11 -4.71 6.17 4.27
C ASP A 11 -5.74 7.00 5.02
N THR A 12 -6.14 8.16 4.47
CA THR A 12 -6.83 9.20 5.21
C THR A 12 -8.16 9.60 4.57
N TYR A 13 -9.00 10.27 5.37
CA TYR A 13 -10.23 10.88 4.89
C TYR A 13 -9.99 11.89 3.76
N ARG A 14 -8.95 12.73 3.90
CA ARG A 14 -8.56 13.70 2.87
C ARG A 14 -7.99 13.01 1.64
N GLY A 15 -7.13 12.01 1.83
CA GLY A 15 -6.58 11.20 0.75
C GLY A 15 -7.67 10.56 -0.11
N THR A 16 -8.72 10.02 0.52
CA THR A 16 -9.86 9.44 -0.19
C THR A 16 -10.63 10.47 -1.02
N ARG A 17 -10.89 11.66 -0.46
CA ARG A 17 -11.74 12.68 -1.12
C ARG A 17 -11.02 13.47 -2.20
N GLU A 18 -9.74 13.73 -2.01
CA GLU A 18 -8.97 14.63 -2.89
C GLU A 18 -7.92 13.86 -3.68
N GLY A 19 -7.02 13.15 -2.98
CA GLY A 19 -5.88 12.49 -3.60
C GLY A 19 -6.27 11.33 -4.51
N ALA A 20 -7.10 10.42 -4.03
CA ALA A 20 -7.54 9.27 -4.81
C ALA A 20 -8.35 9.69 -6.05
N MET A 21 -9.18 10.74 -5.93
CA MET A 21 -9.93 11.27 -7.06
C MET A 21 -9.01 11.86 -8.13
N ARG A 22 -8.02 12.68 -7.75
CA ARG A 22 -7.05 13.25 -8.70
C ARG A 22 -6.20 12.18 -9.38
N LEU A 23 -5.83 11.12 -8.65
CA LEU A 23 -5.14 9.97 -9.22
C LEU A 23 -6.02 9.22 -10.21
N ALA A 24 -7.29 8.98 -9.86
CA ALA A 24 -8.23 8.34 -10.76
C ALA A 24 -8.43 9.15 -12.06
N ASP A 25 -8.55 10.49 -11.96
CA ASP A 25 -8.65 11.39 -13.11
C ASP A 25 -7.38 11.32 -13.99
N LEU A 26 -6.20 11.29 -13.39
CA LEU A 26 -4.94 11.16 -14.11
C LEU A 26 -4.81 9.83 -14.81
N LEU A 27 -5.08 8.73 -14.11
CA LEU A 27 -4.94 7.37 -14.62
C LEU A 27 -5.95 7.09 -15.74
N GLU A 28 -7.21 7.54 -15.60
CA GLU A 28 -8.24 7.44 -16.65
C GLU A 28 -7.81 8.21 -17.91
N ARG A 29 -7.33 9.45 -17.77
CA ARG A 29 -6.81 10.25 -18.89
C ARG A 29 -5.63 9.59 -19.60
N LEU A 30 -4.83 8.83 -18.89
CA LEU A 30 -3.69 8.10 -19.43
C LEU A 30 -4.03 6.68 -19.85
N ASP A 31 -5.28 6.21 -19.71
CA ASP A 31 -5.67 4.82 -19.93
C ASP A 31 -4.74 3.83 -19.19
N VAL A 32 -4.56 4.03 -17.89
CA VAL A 32 -3.71 3.22 -17.01
C VAL A 32 -4.55 2.64 -15.89
N ARG A 33 -4.44 1.33 -15.68
CA ARG A 33 -5.11 0.63 -14.57
C ARG A 33 -4.28 0.70 -13.29
N ALA A 34 -4.97 0.71 -12.15
CA ALA A 34 -4.36 0.67 -10.83
C ALA A 34 -5.32 0.07 -9.80
N THR A 35 -4.77 -0.37 -8.67
CA THR A 35 -5.53 -0.86 -7.51
C THR A 35 -5.55 0.20 -6.44
N PHE A 36 -6.73 0.60 -5.98
CA PHE A 36 -6.92 1.50 -4.85
C PHE A 36 -7.25 0.69 -3.60
N LEU A 37 -6.40 0.77 -2.58
CA LEU A 37 -6.59 0.12 -1.29
C LEU A 37 -7.03 1.16 -0.26
N PHE A 38 -8.23 1.02 0.27
CA PHE A 38 -8.82 2.02 1.16
C PHE A 38 -8.72 1.65 2.63
N SER A 39 -8.33 2.62 3.47
CA SER A 39 -8.64 2.62 4.90
C SER A 39 -10.12 2.93 5.08
N LEU A 40 -10.82 2.16 5.92
CA LEU A 40 -12.29 2.15 5.93
C LEU A 40 -12.92 2.63 7.23
N GLY A 41 -12.19 2.62 8.32
CA GLY A 41 -12.65 3.03 9.65
C GLY A 41 -12.37 4.50 9.97
N PRO A 42 -12.17 4.84 11.25
CA PRO A 42 -11.91 6.21 11.66
C PRO A 42 -10.49 6.67 11.29
N ASP A 43 -10.38 7.91 10.83
CA ASP A 43 -9.10 8.57 10.54
C ASP A 43 -8.45 9.06 11.85
N HIS A 44 -7.36 8.41 12.26
CA HIS A 44 -6.60 8.78 13.44
C HIS A 44 -5.19 9.32 13.11
N THR A 45 -4.99 9.84 11.91
CA THR A 45 -3.68 10.29 11.40
C THR A 45 -2.98 11.29 12.35
N GLY A 46 -3.72 12.15 13.02
CA GLY A 46 -3.15 13.08 14.01
C GLY A 46 -2.39 12.40 15.15
N ARG A 47 -2.75 11.17 15.54
CA ARG A 47 -2.02 10.40 16.57
C ARG A 47 -0.61 10.02 16.11
N ALA A 48 -0.48 9.57 14.86
CA ALA A 48 0.82 9.21 14.29
C ALA A 48 1.75 10.42 14.25
N ILE A 49 1.23 11.56 13.82
CA ILE A 49 1.99 12.80 13.71
C ILE A 49 2.39 13.33 15.09
N LYS A 50 1.49 13.30 16.08
CA LYS A 50 1.81 13.69 17.47
C LYS A 50 2.98 12.86 18.03
N ARG A 51 3.08 11.56 17.71
CA ARG A 51 4.22 10.71 18.12
C ARG A 51 5.51 11.09 17.43
N ALA A 52 5.47 11.37 16.14
CA ALA A 52 6.64 11.81 15.38
C ALA A 52 7.20 13.12 15.95
N PHE A 53 6.32 14.05 16.39
CA PHE A 53 6.72 15.27 17.07
C PHE A 53 7.36 15.01 18.45
N ARG A 54 6.80 14.10 19.26
CA ARG A 54 7.33 13.79 20.61
C ARG A 54 8.72 13.14 20.57
N ARG A 55 9.03 12.38 19.52
CA ARG A 55 10.34 11.73 19.34
C ARG A 55 11.42 12.67 18.79
N GLY A 56 11.17 13.98 18.68
CA GLY A 56 12.15 14.97 18.22
C GLY A 56 12.60 14.81 16.76
N PHE A 57 11.95 13.93 16.00
CA PHE A 57 12.41 13.44 14.70
C PHE A 57 12.12 14.40 13.53
N LEU A 58 11.38 15.50 13.76
CA LEU A 58 10.97 16.40 12.69
C LEU A 58 11.66 17.77 12.83
N GLY A 59 12.71 17.97 12.09
CA GLY A 59 13.26 19.33 11.85
C GLY A 59 12.22 20.24 11.17
N LYS A 60 12.47 21.57 11.21
CA LYS A 60 11.51 22.59 10.71
C LYS A 60 11.00 22.33 9.26
N VAL A 61 11.87 21.83 8.39
CA VAL A 61 11.57 21.51 6.98
C VAL A 61 10.58 20.33 6.86
N LYS A 62 10.72 19.31 7.69
CA LYS A 62 9.81 18.16 7.69
C LYS A 62 8.39 18.52 8.22
N ARG A 63 8.29 19.52 9.11
CA ARG A 63 6.97 19.97 9.63
C ARG A 63 6.13 20.62 8.53
N THR A 64 6.74 21.47 7.70
CA THR A 64 6.03 22.16 6.60
C THR A 64 5.54 21.16 5.57
N SER A 65 6.36 20.16 5.20
CA SER A 65 5.95 19.13 4.26
C SER A 65 4.79 18.25 4.78
N VAL A 66 4.79 17.88 6.06
CA VAL A 66 3.71 17.10 6.69
C VAL A 66 2.38 17.85 6.64
N VAL A 67 2.39 19.16 6.94
CA VAL A 67 1.17 20.00 6.85
C VAL A 67 0.67 20.10 5.40
N GLN A 68 1.57 20.22 4.44
CA GLN A 68 1.19 20.26 3.01
C GLN A 68 0.55 18.95 2.54
N HIS A 69 1.10 17.80 2.96
CA HIS A 69 0.60 16.48 2.56
C HIS A 69 -0.73 16.14 3.21
N TYR A 70 -0.84 16.28 4.53
CA TYR A 70 -2.03 15.82 5.27
C TYR A 70 -3.06 16.93 5.53
N GLY A 71 -2.66 18.19 5.55
CA GLY A 71 -3.50 19.33 5.91
C GLY A 71 -3.73 19.45 7.41
N VAL A 72 -3.92 20.70 7.90
CA VAL A 72 -4.05 21.02 9.33
C VAL A 72 -5.17 20.23 10.00
N LYS A 73 -6.33 20.09 9.35
CA LYS A 73 -7.50 19.41 9.92
C LYS A 73 -7.25 17.92 10.17
N THR A 74 -6.58 17.23 9.23
CA THR A 74 -6.20 15.81 9.37
C THR A 74 -5.26 15.60 10.55
N LEU A 75 -4.35 16.56 10.80
CA LEU A 75 -3.44 16.52 11.95
C LEU A 75 -4.15 16.60 13.31
N MET A 76 -5.38 17.07 13.34
CA MET A 76 -6.21 17.16 14.56
C MET A 76 -7.02 15.88 14.81
N TYR A 77 -7.22 15.03 13.81
CA TYR A 77 -8.04 13.84 13.93
C TYR A 77 -7.43 12.80 14.88
N GLY A 78 -8.26 12.32 15.80
CA GLY A 78 -7.88 11.38 16.85
C GLY A 78 -7.05 12.00 17.99
N VAL A 79 -6.80 13.32 17.97
CA VAL A 79 -6.09 14.07 19.04
C VAL A 79 -7.00 15.14 19.64
N LEU A 80 -7.45 16.10 18.86
CA LEU A 80 -8.31 17.20 19.27
C LEU A 80 -9.73 17.07 18.70
N LEU A 81 -9.87 16.42 17.57
CA LEU A 81 -11.15 16.16 16.90
C LEU A 81 -11.36 14.65 16.77
N PRO A 82 -12.61 14.16 16.85
CA PRO A 82 -12.92 12.78 16.49
C PRO A 82 -12.55 12.54 15.04
N GLY A 83 -11.90 11.41 14.75
CA GLY A 83 -11.58 11.02 13.39
C GLY A 83 -12.85 10.72 12.58
N PRO A 84 -13.02 11.29 11.38
CA PRO A 84 -14.14 10.95 10.53
C PRO A 84 -14.06 9.48 10.12
N HIS A 85 -15.21 8.81 10.09
CA HIS A 85 -15.29 7.44 9.61
C HIS A 85 -15.23 7.43 8.09
N ILE A 86 -14.10 6.95 7.53
CA ILE A 86 -13.78 7.10 6.11
C ILE A 86 -14.82 6.36 5.25
N GLY A 87 -15.02 5.07 5.46
CA GLY A 87 -15.93 4.26 4.65
C GLY A 87 -17.36 4.81 4.61
N ARG A 88 -17.89 5.27 5.76
CA ARG A 88 -19.25 5.85 5.81
C ARG A 88 -19.34 7.20 5.11
N ARG A 89 -18.31 8.05 5.23
CA ARG A 89 -18.35 9.42 4.71
C ARG A 89 -17.84 9.54 3.27
N CYS A 90 -17.04 8.58 2.83
CA CYS A 90 -16.41 8.60 1.50
C CYS A 90 -16.87 7.48 0.58
N GLY A 91 -17.88 6.68 0.98
CA GLY A 91 -18.35 5.54 0.18
C GLY A 91 -18.75 5.91 -1.24
N GLU A 92 -19.32 7.10 -1.45
CA GLU A 92 -19.66 7.59 -2.80
C GLU A 92 -18.41 7.82 -3.67
N PHE A 93 -17.38 8.46 -3.14
CA PHE A 93 -16.10 8.66 -3.83
C PHE A 93 -15.44 7.32 -4.18
N MET A 94 -15.45 6.37 -3.24
CA MET A 94 -14.90 5.03 -3.43
C MET A 94 -15.65 4.27 -4.54
N ARG A 95 -17.00 4.29 -4.50
CA ARG A 95 -17.82 3.70 -5.56
C ARG A 95 -17.60 4.39 -6.91
N GLY A 96 -17.43 5.71 -6.92
CA GLY A 96 -17.09 6.46 -8.12
C GLY A 96 -15.80 5.98 -8.78
N ILE A 97 -14.75 5.70 -7.98
CA ILE A 97 -13.48 5.15 -8.46
C ILE A 97 -13.70 3.73 -9.01
N ALA A 98 -14.39 2.86 -8.27
CA ALA A 98 -14.70 1.51 -8.74
C ALA A 98 -15.55 1.52 -10.03
N GLY A 99 -16.50 2.45 -10.16
CA GLY A 99 -17.34 2.63 -11.34
C GLY A 99 -16.57 3.04 -12.61
N ARG A 100 -15.36 3.59 -12.48
CA ARG A 100 -14.42 3.87 -13.58
C ARG A 100 -13.62 2.64 -14.01
N GLY A 101 -13.87 1.46 -13.40
CA GLY A 101 -13.18 0.21 -13.73
C GLY A 101 -11.85 0.00 -13.00
N PHE A 102 -11.51 0.84 -12.03
CA PHE A 102 -10.35 0.59 -11.17
C PHE A 102 -10.61 -0.55 -10.20
N GLU A 103 -9.58 -1.35 -9.96
CA GLU A 103 -9.62 -2.32 -8.88
C GLU A 103 -9.64 -1.59 -7.53
N VAL A 104 -10.48 -2.09 -6.60
CA VAL A 104 -10.59 -1.56 -5.24
C VAL A 104 -10.46 -2.69 -4.22
N GLY A 105 -9.77 -2.42 -3.12
CA GLY A 105 -9.53 -3.37 -2.06
C GLY A 105 -9.40 -2.73 -0.69
N VAL A 106 -9.03 -3.56 0.28
CA VAL A 106 -8.87 -3.17 1.69
C VAL A 106 -7.42 -2.82 1.97
N HIS A 107 -7.19 -1.62 2.54
CA HIS A 107 -5.93 -1.27 3.16
C HIS A 107 -5.93 -1.64 4.64
N THR A 108 -6.93 -1.15 5.39
CA THR A 108 -7.09 -1.48 6.81
C THR A 108 -8.45 -0.96 7.31
N TRP A 109 -8.78 -1.30 8.58
CA TRP A 109 -9.84 -0.61 9.30
C TRP A 109 -9.38 0.77 9.77
N ASP A 110 -8.39 0.83 10.65
CA ASP A 110 -7.80 2.06 11.21
C ASP A 110 -6.30 2.03 10.97
N HIS A 111 -5.83 2.89 10.07
CA HIS A 111 -4.45 2.89 9.58
C HIS A 111 -3.43 3.03 10.73
N VAL A 112 -3.64 4.00 11.60
CA VAL A 112 -2.69 4.28 12.70
C VAL A 112 -2.74 3.19 13.75
N ARG A 113 -3.92 2.72 14.10
CA ARG A 113 -4.09 1.66 15.08
C ARG A 113 -3.51 0.33 14.60
N TRP A 114 -3.70 0.01 13.31
CA TRP A 114 -3.09 -1.15 12.70
C TRP A 114 -1.56 -1.07 12.74
N GLN A 115 -1.02 0.01 12.20
CA GLN A 115 0.42 0.21 12.09
C GLN A 115 1.13 0.17 13.46
N ASP A 116 0.46 0.65 14.51
CA ASP A 116 1.02 0.68 15.86
C ASP A 116 0.86 -0.62 16.63
N GLY A 117 -0.22 -1.36 16.36
CA GLY A 117 -0.67 -2.44 17.23
C GLY A 117 -0.45 -3.83 16.65
N VAL A 118 -0.52 -4.03 15.33
CA VAL A 118 -0.59 -5.36 14.73
C VAL A 118 0.62 -6.23 15.06
N GLY A 119 1.82 -5.66 15.13
CA GLY A 119 3.06 -6.41 15.38
C GLY A 119 3.08 -7.12 16.75
N GLN A 120 2.36 -6.59 17.73
CA GLN A 120 2.27 -7.13 19.09
C GLN A 120 0.90 -7.76 19.40
N ALA A 121 -0.03 -7.69 18.43
CA ALA A 121 -1.39 -8.14 18.64
C ALA A 121 -1.51 -9.67 18.53
N GLY A 122 -2.45 -10.22 19.31
CA GLY A 122 -2.90 -11.60 19.17
C GLY A 122 -3.92 -11.77 18.04
N GLU A 123 -4.23 -13.02 17.73
CA GLU A 123 -5.19 -13.39 16.69
C GLU A 123 -6.58 -12.72 16.86
N PRO A 124 -7.21 -12.67 18.04
CA PRO A 124 -8.54 -12.08 18.18
C PRO A 124 -8.61 -10.60 17.77
N TRP A 125 -7.56 -9.84 18.10
CA TRP A 125 -7.46 -8.44 17.70
C TRP A 125 -7.26 -8.31 16.18
N THR A 126 -6.36 -9.09 15.61
CA THR A 126 -6.05 -9.09 14.18
C THR A 126 -7.28 -9.49 13.35
N ARG A 127 -7.97 -10.53 13.77
CA ARG A 127 -9.23 -10.99 13.17
C ARG A 127 -10.30 -9.89 13.18
N ARG A 128 -10.47 -9.24 14.33
CA ARG A 128 -11.42 -8.13 14.47
C ARG A 128 -11.13 -6.98 13.50
N GLU A 129 -9.88 -6.53 13.41
CA GLU A 129 -9.52 -5.41 12.52
C GLU A 129 -9.75 -5.76 11.04
N LEU A 130 -9.36 -6.97 10.62
CA LEU A 130 -9.60 -7.45 9.25
C LEU A 130 -11.08 -7.64 8.96
N THR A 131 -11.85 -8.18 9.90
CA THR A 131 -13.31 -8.37 9.74
C THR A 131 -14.03 -7.03 9.63
N LEU A 132 -13.72 -6.06 10.50
CA LEU A 132 -14.29 -4.72 10.43
C LEU A 132 -14.02 -4.03 9.09
N ALA A 133 -12.79 -4.17 8.58
CA ALA A 133 -12.43 -3.61 7.28
C ALA A 133 -13.18 -4.30 6.13
N ARG A 134 -13.24 -5.64 6.12
CA ARG A 134 -13.99 -6.43 5.13
C ARG A 134 -15.47 -6.08 5.13
N ASP A 135 -16.08 -6.01 6.30
CA ASP A 135 -17.51 -5.78 6.44
C ASP A 135 -17.88 -4.35 5.99
N GLN A 136 -17.07 -3.34 6.36
CA GLN A 136 -17.26 -1.99 5.87
C GLN A 136 -17.01 -1.85 4.36
N PHE A 137 -16.04 -2.59 3.81
CA PHE A 137 -15.85 -2.67 2.36
C PHE A 137 -17.12 -3.24 1.69
N THR A 138 -17.65 -4.32 2.25
CA THR A 138 -18.87 -4.95 1.72
C THR A 138 -20.08 -4.01 1.81
N GLU A 139 -20.22 -3.24 2.89
CA GLU A 139 -21.25 -2.20 3.01
C GLU A 139 -21.11 -1.11 1.93
N VAL A 140 -19.87 -0.68 1.64
CA VAL A 140 -19.62 0.38 0.64
C VAL A 140 -19.84 -0.13 -0.79
N PHE A 141 -19.32 -1.31 -1.13
CA PHE A 141 -19.25 -1.77 -2.52
C PHE A 141 -20.29 -2.84 -2.89
N GLY A 142 -21.06 -3.37 -1.93
CA GLY A 142 -22.07 -4.43 -2.17
C GLY A 142 -21.45 -5.79 -2.52
N ARG A 143 -20.15 -5.96 -2.35
CA ARG A 143 -19.42 -7.21 -2.63
C ARG A 143 -18.24 -7.39 -1.68
N ALA A 144 -17.81 -8.62 -1.47
CA ALA A 144 -16.62 -8.90 -0.67
C ALA A 144 -15.34 -8.37 -1.37
N PRO A 145 -14.34 -7.89 -0.59
CA PRO A 145 -13.04 -7.52 -1.13
C PRO A 145 -12.28 -8.75 -1.62
N GLN A 146 -11.47 -8.59 -2.66
CA GLN A 146 -10.62 -9.65 -3.18
C GLN A 146 -9.14 -9.44 -2.86
N VAL A 147 -8.74 -8.20 -2.59
CA VAL A 147 -7.36 -7.83 -2.33
C VAL A 147 -7.22 -7.07 -1.01
N HIS A 148 -6.14 -7.37 -0.30
CA HIS A 148 -5.71 -6.68 0.91
C HIS A 148 -4.28 -6.16 0.74
N GLY A 149 -3.98 -5.01 1.35
CA GLY A 149 -2.62 -4.51 1.47
C GLY A 149 -2.43 -3.86 2.84
N ALA A 150 -1.57 -4.45 3.66
CA ALA A 150 -1.38 -4.05 5.05
C ALA A 150 -0.80 -2.65 5.18
N ALA A 151 -1.42 -1.83 6.03
CA ALA A 151 -0.98 -0.47 6.30
C ALA A 151 0.47 -0.43 6.81
N GLY A 152 1.29 0.38 6.12
CA GLY A 152 2.71 0.55 6.43
C GLY A 152 3.54 -0.73 6.33
N TRP A 153 3.10 -1.72 5.58
CA TRP A 153 3.70 -3.07 5.52
C TRP A 153 3.88 -3.68 6.92
N GLN A 154 2.93 -3.43 7.83
CA GLN A 154 2.93 -3.99 9.17
C GLN A 154 1.97 -5.16 9.26
N MET A 155 2.44 -6.29 9.76
CA MET A 155 1.61 -7.47 9.96
C MET A 155 2.18 -8.37 11.06
N ASN A 156 1.39 -9.34 11.47
CA ASN A 156 1.81 -10.42 12.33
C ASN A 156 1.57 -11.79 11.68
N ARG A 157 1.97 -12.85 12.35
CA ARG A 157 1.86 -14.23 11.84
C ARG A 157 0.42 -14.69 11.53
N TYR A 158 -0.58 -14.04 12.09
CA TYR A 158 -1.99 -14.45 11.92
C TYR A 158 -2.61 -13.91 10.63
N VAL A 159 -2.07 -12.81 10.10
CA VAL A 159 -2.66 -12.11 8.93
C VAL A 159 -2.83 -13.03 7.72
N PRO A 160 -1.83 -13.83 7.27
CA PRO A 160 -1.98 -14.63 6.06
C PRO A 160 -3.06 -15.72 6.18
N ALA A 161 -3.14 -16.38 7.34
CA ALA A 161 -4.19 -17.39 7.59
C ALA A 161 -5.58 -16.75 7.64
N LEU A 162 -5.72 -15.58 8.29
CA LEU A 162 -6.96 -14.84 8.35
C LEU A 162 -7.42 -14.31 6.99
N GLN A 163 -6.50 -13.90 6.14
CA GLN A 163 -6.82 -13.51 4.76
C GLN A 163 -7.46 -14.66 3.98
N GLN A 164 -6.90 -15.86 4.12
CA GLN A 164 -7.46 -17.05 3.52
C GLN A 164 -8.88 -17.35 4.05
N GLU A 165 -9.08 -17.33 5.36
CA GLU A 165 -10.39 -17.57 5.98
C GLU A 165 -11.43 -16.50 5.57
N LEU A 166 -11.01 -15.25 5.43
CA LEU A 166 -11.86 -14.13 5.04
C LEU A 166 -12.13 -14.04 3.54
N GLY A 167 -11.55 -14.94 2.73
CA GLY A 167 -11.81 -15.07 1.31
C GLY A 167 -11.07 -14.09 0.40
N PHE A 168 -9.96 -13.50 0.87
CA PHE A 168 -9.09 -12.72 -0.02
C PHE A 168 -8.42 -13.63 -1.04
N ARG A 169 -8.28 -13.17 -2.28
CA ARG A 169 -7.69 -13.93 -3.38
C ARG A 169 -6.19 -13.73 -3.52
N TYR A 170 -5.70 -12.57 -3.17
CA TYR A 170 -4.28 -12.20 -3.11
C TYR A 170 -4.10 -11.01 -2.18
N ALA A 171 -2.86 -10.76 -1.79
CA ALA A 171 -2.53 -9.65 -0.91
C ALA A 171 -1.22 -8.98 -1.33
N SER A 172 -1.02 -7.73 -0.91
CA SER A 172 0.19 -6.94 -1.13
C SER A 172 0.63 -6.26 0.17
N ASP A 173 1.01 -7.11 1.14
CA ASP A 173 1.27 -6.69 2.52
C ASP A 173 2.76 -6.48 2.81
N THR A 174 3.63 -6.96 1.95
CA THR A 174 5.05 -7.09 2.24
C THR A 174 5.91 -6.29 1.27
N ARG A 175 7.17 -6.10 1.65
CA ARG A 175 8.25 -5.72 0.73
C ARG A 175 8.93 -7.01 0.26
N GLY A 176 9.39 -7.06 -0.97
CA GLY A 176 10.01 -8.27 -1.49
C GLY A 176 10.53 -8.15 -2.92
N THR A 177 10.79 -9.30 -3.54
CA THR A 177 11.39 -9.37 -4.87
C THR A 177 10.46 -9.92 -5.95
N GLY A 178 9.36 -10.55 -5.56
CA GLY A 178 8.37 -11.10 -6.48
C GLY A 178 7.30 -11.92 -5.76
N PRO A 179 6.28 -12.40 -6.48
CA PRO A 179 5.15 -13.13 -5.89
C PRO A 179 5.58 -14.41 -5.17
N PHE A 180 4.89 -14.72 -4.07
CA PHE A 180 5.16 -15.91 -3.28
C PHE A 180 3.94 -16.38 -2.48
N LEU A 181 3.92 -17.64 -2.05
CA LEU A 181 3.00 -18.16 -1.05
C LEU A 181 3.62 -18.05 0.35
N PRO A 182 2.91 -17.47 1.32
CA PRO A 182 3.44 -17.32 2.67
C PRO A 182 3.50 -18.68 3.39
N VAL A 183 4.66 -18.99 3.99
CA VAL A 183 4.79 -20.14 4.90
C VAL A 183 4.05 -19.80 6.19
N LEU A 184 3.10 -20.67 6.57
CA LEU A 184 2.36 -20.64 7.82
C LEU A 184 2.99 -21.60 8.84
N ASP A 185 2.47 -21.61 10.03
CA ASP A 185 2.86 -22.56 11.06
C ASP A 185 1.57 -23.15 11.68
N PRO A 186 1.15 -24.38 11.26
CA PRO A 186 1.76 -25.21 10.21
C PRO A 186 1.29 -24.86 8.78
N GLY A 187 2.08 -25.24 7.78
CA GLY A 187 1.67 -25.31 6.38
C GLY A 187 2.08 -24.12 5.52
N VAL A 188 1.37 -23.99 4.39
CA VAL A 188 1.55 -22.90 3.40
C VAL A 188 0.20 -22.26 3.13
N GLY A 189 0.19 -20.94 3.09
CA GLY A 189 -1.02 -20.17 2.76
C GLY A 189 -1.38 -20.29 1.28
N THR A 190 -2.66 -20.17 0.98
CA THR A 190 -3.18 -20.22 -0.39
C THR A 190 -3.39 -18.83 -1.01
N VAL A 191 -3.28 -17.78 -0.21
CA VAL A 191 -3.39 -16.38 -0.66
C VAL A 191 -2.00 -15.87 -1.05
N PRO A 192 -1.70 -15.72 -2.36
CA PRO A 192 -0.39 -15.25 -2.78
C PRO A 192 -0.15 -13.80 -2.34
N GLN A 193 1.09 -13.52 -1.96
CA GLN A 193 1.59 -12.19 -1.72
C GLN A 193 2.19 -11.61 -2.99
N LEU A 194 1.79 -10.39 -3.33
CA LEU A 194 2.34 -9.56 -4.41
C LEU A 194 3.12 -8.41 -3.75
N PRO A 195 4.38 -8.63 -3.37
CA PRO A 195 5.12 -7.66 -2.57
C PRO A 195 5.42 -6.39 -3.35
N THR A 196 5.46 -5.24 -2.66
CA THR A 196 6.05 -4.02 -3.22
C THR A 196 7.53 -4.25 -3.50
N THR A 197 7.93 -4.15 -4.75
CA THR A 197 9.29 -4.45 -5.22
C THR A 197 10.12 -3.21 -5.49
N LEU A 198 9.46 -2.10 -5.87
CA LEU A 198 10.11 -0.82 -6.13
C LEU A 198 10.10 0.06 -4.87
N PRO A 199 11.08 0.95 -4.72
CA PRO A 199 11.02 1.99 -3.70
C PRO A 199 9.85 2.95 -4.00
N THR A 200 9.21 3.46 -2.94
CA THR A 200 8.16 4.48 -3.05
C THR A 200 8.78 5.88 -3.12
N LEU A 201 8.04 6.88 -3.62
CA LEU A 201 8.60 8.24 -3.71
C LEU A 201 8.99 8.81 -2.35
N ASP A 202 8.21 8.54 -1.30
CA ASP A 202 8.53 9.02 0.06
C ASP A 202 9.79 8.37 0.66
N GLU A 203 10.17 7.18 0.21
CA GLU A 203 11.44 6.53 0.58
C GLU A 203 12.65 7.19 -0.10
N LEU A 204 12.44 7.85 -1.22
CA LEU A 204 13.51 8.46 -2.03
C LEU A 204 13.72 9.95 -1.74
N ILE A 205 12.66 10.65 -1.35
CA ILE A 205 12.71 12.09 -1.10
C ILE A 205 13.71 12.44 0.01
N GLY A 206 14.65 13.32 -0.33
CA GLY A 206 15.67 13.82 0.61
C GLY A 206 16.84 12.88 0.85
N ARG A 207 16.98 11.78 0.09
CA ARG A 207 18.16 10.91 0.09
C ARG A 207 19.23 11.45 -0.85
N SER A 208 20.49 11.31 -0.45
CA SER A 208 21.68 11.72 -1.23
C SER A 208 22.38 10.55 -1.94
N ASP A 209 22.01 9.31 -1.59
CA ASP A 209 22.62 8.07 -2.11
C ASP A 209 21.87 7.47 -3.31
N LEU A 210 21.07 8.29 -3.99
CA LEU A 210 20.32 7.86 -5.17
C LEU A 210 21.19 7.81 -6.41
N ARG A 211 20.82 6.96 -7.39
CA ARG A 211 21.48 6.89 -8.71
C ARG A 211 21.32 8.17 -9.54
N ALA A 212 20.24 8.93 -9.27
CA ALA A 212 19.99 10.25 -9.81
C ALA A 212 19.41 11.14 -8.70
N PRO A 213 19.72 12.45 -8.68
CA PRO A 213 19.24 13.37 -7.64
C PRO A 213 17.70 13.47 -7.56
N ASP A 214 17.03 13.35 -8.70
CA ASP A 214 15.57 13.36 -8.78
C ASP A 214 15.01 11.95 -8.50
N PRO A 215 14.04 11.79 -7.58
CA PRO A 215 13.43 10.49 -7.26
C PRO A 215 12.81 9.76 -8.46
N VAL A 216 12.20 10.51 -9.40
CA VAL A 216 11.61 9.91 -10.61
C VAL A 216 12.69 9.35 -11.51
N ASP A 217 13.77 10.11 -11.74
CA ASP A 217 14.89 9.66 -12.57
C ASP A 217 15.61 8.46 -11.95
N HIS A 218 15.70 8.42 -10.60
CA HIS A 218 16.17 7.23 -9.89
C HIS A 218 15.31 6.00 -10.16
N LEU A 219 13.98 6.12 -10.03
CA LEU A 219 13.04 5.02 -10.33
C LEU A 219 13.15 4.56 -11.78
N LEU A 220 13.29 5.49 -12.71
CA LEU A 220 13.46 5.19 -14.12
C LEU A 220 14.78 4.45 -14.40
N ALA A 221 15.85 4.78 -13.68
CA ALA A 221 17.12 4.07 -13.78
C ALA A 221 17.01 2.65 -13.20
N VAL A 222 16.39 2.49 -12.03
CA VAL A 222 16.17 1.18 -11.40
C VAL A 222 15.34 0.26 -12.29
N THR A 223 14.24 0.77 -12.84
CA THR A 223 13.35 -0.04 -13.69
C THR A 223 13.90 -0.32 -15.09
N ALA A 224 14.87 0.45 -15.57
CA ALA A 224 15.54 0.18 -16.84
C ALA A 224 16.48 -1.04 -16.77
N GLU A 225 17.10 -1.26 -15.61
CA GLU A 225 18.06 -2.37 -15.42
C GLU A 225 17.36 -3.71 -15.15
N GLN A 226 16.10 -3.69 -14.73
CA GLN A 226 15.38 -4.87 -14.28
C GLN A 226 14.22 -5.21 -15.21
N ALA A 227 14.42 -6.21 -16.08
CA ALA A 227 13.40 -6.74 -16.99
C ALA A 227 12.47 -7.74 -16.27
N ARG A 228 12.03 -7.44 -15.06
CA ARG A 228 11.10 -8.27 -14.28
C ARG A 228 9.78 -7.56 -14.00
N ASP A 229 8.81 -8.34 -13.59
CA ASP A 229 7.51 -7.84 -13.13
C ASP A 229 7.66 -7.12 -11.79
N GLU A 230 7.11 -5.92 -11.66
CA GLU A 230 7.29 -5.06 -10.50
C GLU A 230 5.95 -4.62 -9.90
N VAL A 231 5.96 -4.30 -8.62
CA VAL A 231 4.86 -3.60 -7.93
C VAL A 231 5.39 -2.26 -7.41
N PHE A 232 4.78 -1.19 -7.88
CA PHE A 232 5.04 0.16 -7.41
C PHE A 232 3.89 0.61 -6.50
N THR A 233 4.21 0.89 -5.24
CA THR A 233 3.25 1.44 -4.28
C THR A 233 3.39 2.95 -4.21
N LEU A 234 2.25 3.63 -4.21
CA LEU A 234 2.13 5.08 -4.06
C LEU A 234 0.99 5.42 -3.09
N HIS A 235 1.01 6.62 -2.53
CA HIS A 235 0.06 7.06 -1.53
C HIS A 235 -0.82 8.19 -2.08
N ALA A 236 -2.13 8.06 -1.93
CA ALA A 236 -3.07 9.06 -2.42
C ALA A 236 -2.80 10.47 -1.86
N GLU A 237 -2.27 10.56 -0.66
CA GLU A 237 -1.90 11.79 0.04
C GLU A 237 -0.70 12.49 -0.60
N LEU A 238 0.19 11.74 -1.22
CA LEU A 238 1.47 12.20 -1.73
C LEU A 238 1.39 12.41 -3.25
N GLU A 239 1.25 11.33 -4.01
CA GLU A 239 1.18 11.36 -5.48
C GLU A 239 -0.16 11.92 -5.98
N GLY A 240 -1.25 11.80 -5.21
CA GLY A 240 -2.52 12.50 -5.49
C GLY A 240 -2.51 13.96 -5.03
N GLY A 241 -1.42 14.42 -4.43
CA GLY A 241 -1.20 15.76 -3.92
C GLY A 241 -0.08 16.51 -4.67
N VAL A 242 0.95 16.87 -3.90
CA VAL A 242 2.07 17.71 -4.38
C VAL A 242 2.96 17.02 -5.41
N TYR A 243 2.95 15.69 -5.49
CA TYR A 243 3.75 14.91 -6.43
C TYR A 243 2.96 14.38 -7.63
N LEU A 244 1.74 14.90 -7.89
CA LEU A 244 0.93 14.45 -9.02
C LEU A 244 1.64 14.63 -10.37
N GLY A 245 2.31 15.76 -10.59
CA GLY A 245 3.08 15.99 -11.80
C GLY A 245 4.32 15.09 -11.93
N ALA A 246 4.99 14.79 -10.82
CA ALA A 246 6.10 13.84 -10.79
C ALA A 246 5.64 12.42 -11.13
N PHE A 247 4.50 12.00 -10.59
CA PHE A 247 3.90 10.71 -10.89
C PHE A 247 3.44 10.62 -12.35
N GLU A 248 2.81 11.66 -12.90
CA GLU A 248 2.46 11.70 -14.32
C GLU A 248 3.71 11.56 -15.22
N ARG A 249 4.81 12.26 -14.90
CA ARG A 249 6.09 12.11 -15.60
C ARG A 249 6.60 10.68 -15.56
N LEU A 250 6.53 10.03 -14.41
CA LEU A 250 6.95 8.65 -14.23
C LEU A 250 6.14 7.68 -15.10
N LEU A 251 4.80 7.78 -15.07
CA LEU A 251 3.90 6.94 -15.89
C LEU A 251 4.18 7.09 -17.38
N ARG A 252 4.33 8.33 -17.87
CA ARG A 252 4.63 8.61 -19.29
C ARG A 252 5.97 8.02 -19.69
N ALA A 253 7.01 8.16 -18.86
CA ALA A 253 8.34 7.64 -19.13
C ALA A 253 8.38 6.10 -19.12
N TRP A 254 7.66 5.43 -18.23
CA TRP A 254 7.52 3.97 -18.25
C TRP A 254 6.84 3.49 -19.54
N ARG A 255 5.75 4.14 -19.98
CA ARG A 255 5.09 3.81 -21.25
C ARG A 255 5.99 4.03 -22.46
N GLN A 256 6.76 5.10 -22.50
CA GLN A 256 7.76 5.36 -23.58
C GLN A 256 8.86 4.30 -23.63
N ARG A 257 9.07 3.55 -22.53
CA ARG A 257 10.02 2.44 -22.44
C ARG A 257 9.35 1.07 -22.59
N ASP A 258 8.16 1.03 -23.17
CA ASP A 258 7.37 -0.18 -23.41
C ASP A 258 7.08 -1.01 -22.14
N ARG A 259 7.04 -0.36 -20.95
CA ARG A 259 6.56 -1.00 -19.73
C ARG A 259 5.04 -1.05 -19.74
N GLN A 260 4.47 -2.23 -19.53
CA GLN A 260 3.04 -2.41 -19.37
C GLN A 260 2.65 -1.96 -17.96
N LEU A 261 1.75 -0.98 -17.83
CA LEU A 261 1.18 -0.57 -16.55
C LEU A 261 -0.12 -1.33 -16.32
N THR A 262 -0.31 -1.87 -15.11
CA THR A 262 -1.48 -2.68 -14.75
C THR A 262 -1.87 -2.45 -13.29
N ASP A 263 -3.00 -3.04 -12.87
CA ASP A 263 -3.41 -3.18 -11.47
C ASP A 263 -2.90 -4.50 -10.86
N LEU A 264 -3.12 -4.70 -9.56
CA LEU A 264 -2.74 -5.95 -8.89
C LEU A 264 -3.56 -7.14 -9.41
N ALA A 265 -4.83 -6.93 -9.82
CA ALA A 265 -5.65 -7.98 -10.43
C ALA A 265 -5.04 -8.48 -11.74
N GLY A 266 -4.64 -7.57 -12.62
CA GLY A 266 -3.97 -7.90 -13.87
C GLY A 266 -2.61 -8.57 -13.64
N TYR A 267 -1.89 -8.18 -12.59
CA TYR A 267 -0.66 -8.87 -12.19
C TYR A 267 -0.95 -10.26 -11.65
N ALA A 268 -1.92 -10.40 -10.73
CA ALA A 268 -2.32 -11.70 -10.17
C ALA A 268 -2.80 -12.69 -11.24
N ALA A 269 -3.51 -12.21 -12.26
CA ALA A 269 -3.98 -13.03 -13.37
C ALA A 269 -2.84 -13.62 -14.25
N ARG A 270 -1.63 -13.05 -14.16
CA ARG A 270 -0.45 -13.54 -14.89
C ARG A 270 0.37 -14.56 -14.09
N LEU A 271 0.02 -14.77 -12.81
CA LEU A 271 0.72 -15.77 -12.01
C LEU A 271 0.49 -17.15 -12.61
N SER A 272 1.56 -17.84 -12.92
CA SER A 272 1.56 -19.18 -13.47
C SER A 272 2.62 -20.03 -12.79
N GLY A 273 2.40 -21.34 -12.75
CA GLY A 273 3.32 -22.29 -12.13
C GLY A 273 3.31 -22.27 -10.59
N ASN A 274 4.30 -22.92 -10.02
CA ASN A 274 4.46 -22.99 -8.58
C ASN A 274 5.15 -21.72 -8.08
N LEU A 275 4.43 -20.93 -7.28
CA LEU A 275 5.04 -19.80 -6.59
C LEU A 275 6.01 -20.29 -5.49
N PRO A 276 7.13 -19.59 -5.29
CA PRO A 276 8.04 -19.94 -4.20
C PRO A 276 7.35 -19.81 -2.84
N HIS A 277 7.68 -20.70 -1.92
CA HIS A 277 7.20 -20.63 -0.53
C HIS A 277 8.19 -19.82 0.29
N CYS A 278 7.78 -18.65 0.77
CA CYS A 278 8.64 -17.77 1.54
C CYS A 278 8.05 -17.47 2.91
N ARG A 279 8.92 -17.36 3.90
CA ARG A 279 8.52 -16.79 5.20
C ARG A 279 8.38 -15.27 5.07
N ILE A 280 7.48 -14.71 5.87
CA ILE A 280 7.41 -13.28 6.09
C ILE A 280 8.16 -12.99 7.40
N VAL A 281 9.15 -12.12 7.31
CA VAL A 281 10.01 -11.77 8.45
C VAL A 281 10.02 -10.26 8.68
N SER A 282 10.48 -9.86 9.86
CA SER A 282 10.69 -8.45 10.19
C SER A 282 12.03 -8.00 9.61
N GLY A 283 12.04 -6.96 8.79
CA GLY A 283 13.25 -6.45 8.13
C GLY A 283 13.22 -4.94 7.96
N THR A 284 14.35 -4.38 7.53
CA THR A 284 14.50 -2.94 7.25
C THR A 284 14.50 -2.67 5.76
N VAL A 285 13.97 -1.51 5.37
CA VAL A 285 13.97 -1.03 3.98
C VAL A 285 14.64 0.35 3.93
N ALA A 286 15.49 0.55 2.97
CA ALA A 286 16.20 1.82 2.80
C ALA A 286 15.20 2.98 2.59
N GLY A 287 15.40 4.09 3.30
CA GLY A 287 14.48 5.23 3.29
C GLY A 287 13.31 5.14 4.27
N ARG A 288 13.10 3.99 4.94
CA ARG A 288 12.08 3.79 5.98
C ARG A 288 12.66 3.65 7.36
N SER A 289 11.97 4.19 8.35
CA SER A 289 12.30 3.98 9.77
C SER A 289 11.59 2.75 10.32
N GLY A 290 12.28 2.01 11.19
CA GLY A 290 11.74 0.81 11.84
C GLY A 290 11.80 -0.43 10.96
N HIS A 291 10.98 -1.42 11.32
CA HIS A 291 10.93 -2.73 10.65
C HIS A 291 9.60 -2.89 9.93
N LEU A 292 9.63 -3.57 8.80
CA LEU A 292 8.49 -3.88 7.95
C LEU A 292 8.38 -5.39 7.77
N ALA A 293 7.24 -5.87 7.32
CA ALA A 293 7.08 -7.23 6.83
C ALA A 293 7.81 -7.37 5.49
N VAL A 294 8.79 -8.25 5.43
CA VAL A 294 9.59 -8.50 4.21
C VAL A 294 9.58 -9.97 3.85
N GLN A 295 9.63 -10.23 2.55
CA GLN A 295 9.81 -11.57 1.99
C GLN A 295 11.21 -12.10 2.36
N ALA A 296 11.28 -13.22 3.07
CA ALA A 296 12.54 -13.93 3.24
C ALA A 296 12.93 -14.66 1.94
N PRO A 297 14.20 -15.01 1.76
CA PRO A 297 14.61 -15.91 0.67
C PRO A 297 13.76 -17.17 0.65
N ALA A 298 13.44 -17.67 -0.54
CA ALA A 298 12.76 -18.96 -0.68
C ALA A 298 13.55 -20.04 0.06
N ARG A 299 12.85 -20.95 0.75
CA ARG A 299 13.52 -22.15 1.24
C ARG A 299 14.04 -22.92 0.03
N ALA A 300 15.33 -23.24 0.02
CA ALA A 300 15.79 -24.30 -0.86
C ALA A 300 15.01 -25.57 -0.48
N ASP A 301 14.32 -26.16 -1.46
CA ASP A 301 13.66 -27.44 -1.27
C ASP A 301 14.73 -28.42 -0.74
N VAL A 302 14.58 -28.81 0.51
CA VAL A 302 15.32 -29.98 1.03
C VAL A 302 14.63 -31.15 0.38
N THR A 303 15.11 -31.53 -0.79
CA THR A 303 14.77 -32.81 -1.40
C THR A 303 15.21 -33.89 -0.41
N HIS A 304 14.22 -34.53 0.22
CA HIS A 304 14.39 -35.78 0.98
C HIS A 304 14.34 -36.96 0.01
#